data_c4e688cbb2dc17e937b666a338cbf7a4
#
_entry.id   c4e688cbb2dc17e937b666a338cbf7a4
#
_cell.length_a   1.000
_cell.length_b   1.000
_cell.length_c   1.000
_cell.angle_alpha   90.00
_cell.angle_beta   90.00
_cell.angle_gamma   90.00
#
_symmetry.space_group_name_H-M   'P 1'
#
loop_
_entity.id
_entity.type
_entity.pdbx_description
1 polymer ?
#
loop_
_entity_poly.entity_id
_entity_poly.type
_entity_poly.pdbx_seq_one_letter_code
_entity_poly.pdbx_strand_id
1 'polypeptide(L)' 'MNNSNKLNYITYQTFPAETANSLQSMTMIKYFIKNGLDVKLIFPNRDKNSKSNLSFLKSFYAIDDNFEVKMTKHLL' A
#
# COMPACT_ATOMS: atom_id res chain seq x y z
N MET A 1 20.52 8.96 10.00
CA MET A 1 20.50 8.42 9.74
C MET A 1 19.93 8.00 8.93
N ASN A 2 19.79 7.82 8.51
CA ASN A 2 19.36 7.41 7.75
C ASN A 2 19.24 6.22 7.35
N ASN A 3 19.30 5.70 7.70
CA ASN A 3 19.29 4.29 7.60
C ASN A 3 17.98 3.69 7.79
N SER A 4 16.99 4.27 7.22
CA SER A 4 15.71 3.65 7.26
C SER A 4 15.77 2.43 6.40
N ASN A 5 15.35 1.32 6.94
CA ASN A 5 15.19 0.11 6.17
C ASN A 5 13.98 0.29 5.28
N LYS A 6 14.22 0.18 3.98
CA LYS A 6 13.15 0.38 3.02
C LYS A 6 12.58 -0.96 2.59
N LEU A 7 11.26 -1.01 2.48
CA LEU A 7 10.57 -2.21 2.06
C LEU A 7 9.63 -1.87 0.91
N ASN A 8 9.82 -2.53 -0.21
CA ASN A 8 8.87 -2.42 -1.33
C ASN A 8 7.89 -3.57 -1.20
N TYR A 9 6.64 -3.24 -0.93
CA TYR A 9 5.59 -4.23 -0.83
C TYR A 9 4.86 -4.28 -2.15
N ILE A 10 5.13 -5.30 -2.93
CA ILE A 10 4.61 -5.43 -4.28
C ILE A 10 3.49 -6.45 -4.30
N THR A 11 2.36 -6.06 -4.86
CA THR A 11 1.21 -6.95 -4.92
C THR A 11 0.44 -6.68 -6.21
N TYR A 12 -0.36 -7.66 -6.62
CA TYR A 12 -1.21 -7.51 -7.81
C TYR A 12 -2.67 -7.26 -7.45
N GLN A 13 -2.93 -6.96 -6.19
CA GLN A 13 -4.29 -6.72 -5.73
C GLN A 13 -4.77 -5.34 -6.13
N THR A 14 -6.07 -5.18 -6.17
CA THR A 14 -6.69 -3.88 -6.39
C THR A 14 -6.77 -3.13 -5.07
N PHE A 15 -6.42 -1.85 -5.07
CA PHE A 15 -6.54 -0.98 -3.91
C PHE A 15 -7.29 0.29 -4.32
N PRO A 16 -8.23 0.76 -3.53
CA PRO A 16 -8.74 0.09 -2.34
C PRO A 16 -9.73 -1.02 -2.70
N ALA A 17 -9.86 -1.99 -1.84
CA ALA A 17 -10.85 -3.04 -2.00
C ALA A 17 -11.17 -3.63 -0.64
N GLU A 18 -12.35 -4.23 -0.53
CA GLU A 18 -12.76 -4.86 0.73
C GLU A 18 -12.49 -6.35 0.74
N THR A 19 -11.68 -6.82 -0.19
CA THR A 19 -11.32 -8.23 -0.22
C THR A 19 -10.43 -8.56 0.97
N ALA A 20 -10.49 -9.79 1.42
CA ALA A 20 -9.66 -10.24 2.53
C ALA A 20 -8.18 -10.04 2.23
N ASN A 21 -7.77 -10.28 0.99
CA ASN A 21 -6.36 -10.13 0.61
C ASN A 21 -5.89 -8.69 0.70
N SER A 22 -6.72 -7.75 0.26
CA SER A 22 -6.35 -6.34 0.33
C SER A 22 -6.28 -5.86 1.77
N LEU A 23 -7.22 -6.30 2.60
CA LEU A 23 -7.21 -5.94 4.02
C LEU A 23 -6.00 -6.54 4.73
N GLN A 24 -5.64 -7.77 4.38
CA GLN A 24 -4.47 -8.40 4.96
C GLN A 24 -3.20 -7.67 4.56
N SER A 25 -3.10 -7.25 3.30
CA SER A 25 -1.93 -6.50 2.85
C SER A 25 -1.77 -5.21 3.64
N MET A 26 -2.88 -4.49 3.88
CA MET A 26 -2.81 -3.26 4.65
C MET A 26 -2.43 -3.52 6.10
N THR A 27 -2.90 -4.61 6.67
CA THR A 27 -2.51 -5.01 8.03
C THR A 27 -1.01 -5.26 8.09
N MET A 28 -0.46 -5.94 7.10
CA MET A 28 0.98 -6.20 7.05
C MET A 28 1.78 -4.91 6.89
N ILE A 29 1.30 -3.98 6.06
CA ILE A 29 1.97 -2.70 5.88
C ILE A 29 2.02 -1.94 7.20
N LYS A 30 0.92 -1.90 7.94
CA LYS A 30 0.89 -1.25 9.25
C LYS A 30 1.91 -1.90 10.19
N TYR A 31 1.97 -3.21 10.17
CA TYR A 31 2.90 -3.94 11.02
C TYR A 31 4.34 -3.55 10.69
N PHE A 32 4.69 -3.51 9.42
CA PHE A 32 6.05 -3.17 9.01
C PHE A 32 6.40 -1.74 9.40
N ILE A 33 5.46 -0.81 9.23
CA ILE A 33 5.70 0.58 9.60
C ILE A 33 5.95 0.69 11.11
N LYS A 34 5.17 -0.02 11.90
CA LYS A 34 5.34 0.03 13.36
C LYS A 34 6.67 -0.57 13.78
N ASN A 35 7.25 -1.40 12.95
CA ASN A 35 8.55 -1.98 13.23
C ASN A 35 9.69 -1.18 12.59
N GLY A 36 9.43 0.05 12.20
CA GLY A 36 10.47 0.97 11.77
C GLY A 36 10.83 0.91 10.31
N LEU A 37 10.04 0.20 9.49
CA LEU A 37 10.33 0.11 8.08
C LEU A 37 9.67 1.25 7.31
N ASP A 38 10.39 1.70 6.28
CA ASP A 38 9.90 2.71 5.37
C ASP A 38 9.27 2.00 4.19
N VAL A 39 7.94 1.93 4.16
CA VAL A 39 7.21 1.04 3.25
C VAL A 39 6.75 1.79 2.02
N LYS A 40 6.89 1.14 0.88
CA LYS A 40 6.35 1.61 -0.38
C LYS A 40 5.46 0.52 -0.94
N LEU A 41 4.17 0.82 -1.08
CA LEU A 41 3.20 -0.10 -1.66
C LEU A 41 3.19 0.09 -3.16
N ILE A 42 3.38 -0.99 -3.89
CA ILE A 42 3.42 -0.96 -5.35
C ILE A 42 2.40 -1.95 -5.89
N PHE A 43 1.48 -1.47 -6.70
CA PHE A 43 0.48 -2.32 -7.31
C PHE A 43 0.10 -1.80 -8.69
N PRO A 44 -0.39 -2.68 -9.57
CA PRO A 44 -0.74 -2.26 -10.92
C PRO A 44 -2.11 -1.59 -10.97
N ASN A 45 -2.27 -0.71 -11.94
CA ASN A 45 -3.56 -0.12 -12.24
C ASN A 45 -4.38 -1.17 -12.99
N ARG A 46 -5.24 -1.87 -12.29
CA ARG A 46 -5.96 -3.00 -12.86
C ARG A 46 -7.34 -2.63 -13.37
N ASP A 47 -7.95 -1.61 -12.79
CA ASP A 47 -9.26 -1.17 -13.23
C ASP A 47 -9.48 0.27 -12.79
N LYS A 48 -10.64 0.81 -13.15
CA LYS A 48 -10.93 2.21 -12.88
C LYS A 48 -11.09 2.53 -11.40
N ASN A 49 -11.20 1.52 -10.57
CA ASN A 49 -11.34 1.73 -9.12
C ASN A 49 -10.00 1.75 -8.41
N SER A 50 -8.92 1.45 -9.12
CA SER A 50 -7.58 1.49 -8.52
C SER A 50 -7.21 2.93 -8.20
N LYS A 51 -6.76 3.18 -6.97
CA LYS A 51 -6.39 4.52 -6.51
C LYS A 51 -5.02 4.49 -5.86
N SER A 52 -4.22 5.48 -6.16
CA SER A 52 -2.89 5.59 -5.56
C SER A 52 -2.76 6.80 -4.64
N ASN A 53 -3.85 7.49 -4.37
CA ASN A 53 -3.84 8.64 -3.47
C ASN A 53 -3.71 8.17 -2.03
N LEU A 54 -2.63 8.55 -1.37
CA LEU A 54 -2.36 8.07 -0.01
C LEU A 54 -3.46 8.49 0.96
N SER A 55 -3.92 9.74 0.88
CA SER A 55 -4.95 10.21 1.80
C SER A 55 -6.21 9.38 1.66
N PHE A 56 -6.58 9.05 0.43
CA PHE A 56 -7.77 8.23 0.19
C PHE A 56 -7.59 6.83 0.76
N LEU A 57 -6.43 6.22 0.54
CA LEU A 57 -6.17 4.88 1.05
C LEU A 57 -6.13 4.85 2.58
N LYS A 58 -5.51 5.88 3.17
CA LYS A 58 -5.47 5.98 4.63
C LYS A 58 -6.88 6.06 5.22
N SER A 59 -7.73 6.84 4.59
CA SER A 59 -9.10 6.98 5.04
C SER A 59 -9.87 5.68 4.87
N PHE A 60 -9.71 5.04 3.72
CA PHE A 60 -10.44 3.81 3.43
C PHE A 60 -10.09 2.70 4.42
N TYR A 61 -8.81 2.58 4.78
CA TYR A 61 -8.34 1.50 5.65
C TYR A 61 -8.13 1.94 7.09
N ALA A 62 -8.46 3.18 7.41
CA ALA A 62 -8.32 3.74 8.76
C ALA A 62 -6.89 3.61 9.27
N ILE A 63 -5.93 4.06 8.46
CA ILE A 63 -4.51 4.00 8.79
C ILE A 63 -4.01 5.41 9.06
N ASP A 64 -3.33 5.61 10.17
CA ASP A 64 -2.74 6.89 10.51
C ASP A 64 -1.31 7.03 10.02
N ASP A 65 -0.62 5.92 9.82
CA ASP A 65 0.79 5.94 9.44
C ASP A 65 0.95 6.37 7.98
N ASN A 66 2.09 6.96 7.67
CA ASN A 66 2.42 7.35 6.30
C ASN A 66 3.27 6.30 5.63
N PHE A 67 3.02 6.11 4.34
CA PHE A 67 3.82 5.23 3.51
C PHE A 67 3.73 5.71 2.08
N GLU A 68 4.64 5.25 1.23
CA GLU A 68 4.59 5.60 -0.17
C GLU A 68 3.68 4.67 -0.94
N VAL A 69 3.07 5.19 -2.01
CA VAL A 69 2.19 4.41 -2.86
C VAL A 69 2.58 4.66 -4.31
N LYS A 70 2.75 3.58 -5.06
CA LYS A 70 3.02 3.69 -6.48
C LYS A 70 2.11 2.74 -7.23
N MET A 71 1.33 3.31 -8.14
CA MET A 71 0.49 2.51 -9.02
C MET A 71 1.18 2.43 -10.37
N THR A 72 1.53 1.22 -10.79
CA THR A 72 2.22 1.02 -12.06
C THR A 72 1.21 0.94 -13.19
N LYS A 73 1.71 1.00 -14.42
CA LYS A 73 0.85 0.83 -15.57
C LYS A 73 0.26 -0.56 -15.54
N HIS A 74 -0.87 -0.71 -16.21
CA HIS A 74 -1.52 -2.00 -16.31
C HIS A 74 -0.55 -3.01 -16.92
N LEU A 75 -0.43 -4.16 -16.23
CA LEU A 75 0.42 -5.24 -16.72
C LEU A 75 -0.44 -6.25 -17.42
N LEU A 76 0.01 -6.69 -18.56
CA LEU A 76 -0.68 -7.73 -19.28
C LEU A 76 0.09 -9.03 -19.21
#